data_7d6bccd7f526b9e83fc07e90ba7de617
#
_entry.id   7d6bccd7f526b9e83fc07e90ba7de617
#
_cell.length_a   1.000
_cell.length_b   1.000
_cell.length_c   1.000
_cell.angle_alpha   90.00
_cell.angle_beta   90.00
_cell.angle_gamma   90.00
#
_symmetry.space_group_name_H-M   'P 1'
#
loop_
_entity.id
_entity.type
_entity.pdbx_description
1 polymer ?
#
loop_
_entity_poly.entity_id
_entity_poly.type
_entity_poly.pdbx_seq_one_letter_code
_entity_poly.pdbx_strand_id
1 'polypeptide(L)'
;MFGVVNYTVFFTSCLILHITPGSDTMYILGKSMSKDKKTGVVSVLGISTGVLIHTILAALGLSVILAKSATAFNIVKYMGAAYLVYMGIKTILDKKDLFIKDEKKEKKKLKEVYFQGMITNILNPKVALFFLAFLPQFIDVNNKYGVIPFLLLGLSFFITSSLYGIVLALFASSAAGVIAEKSGASKVMGKVSGCIYIFLGLSLLKAKLKI
;
A
#
# COMPACT_ATOMS: atom_id res chain seq x y z
N MET A 1 9.61 -11.04 19.25
CA MET A 1 10.95 -10.69 18.78
C MET A 1 11.00 -9.20 18.57
N PHE A 2 11.82 -8.44 19.30
CA PHE A 2 11.94 -6.98 19.26
C PHE A 2 10.62 -6.21 19.30
N GLY A 3 9.64 -6.66 20.09
CA GLY A 3 8.33 -6.02 20.21
C GLY A 3 7.37 -6.31 19.05
N VAL A 4 7.73 -7.14 18.06
CA VAL A 4 6.83 -7.57 17.00
C VAL A 4 6.05 -8.80 17.41
N VAL A 5 4.73 -8.78 17.20
CA VAL A 5 3.79 -9.88 17.46
C VAL A 5 3.07 -10.27 16.15
N ASN A 6 2.69 -11.54 16.04
CA ASN A 6 1.92 -12.07 14.89
C ASN A 6 2.53 -11.76 13.51
N TYR A 7 3.87 -11.82 13.38
CA TYR A 7 4.58 -11.43 12.16
C TYR A 7 4.08 -12.16 10.91
N THR A 8 3.72 -13.45 11.00
CA THR A 8 3.18 -14.21 9.87
C THR A 8 1.88 -13.61 9.34
N VAL A 9 0.99 -13.16 10.24
CA VAL A 9 -0.27 -12.51 9.85
C VAL A 9 0.03 -11.15 9.19
N PHE A 10 0.99 -10.39 9.74
CA PHE A 10 1.45 -9.14 9.12
C PHE A 10 1.96 -9.38 7.70
N PHE A 11 2.89 -10.34 7.52
CA PHE A 11 3.50 -10.66 6.24
C PHE A 11 2.45 -11.08 5.21
N THR A 12 1.52 -11.98 5.57
CA THR A 12 0.42 -12.40 4.70
C THR A 12 -0.47 -11.22 4.31
N SER A 13 -0.76 -10.33 5.26
CA SER A 13 -1.54 -9.11 4.99
C SER A 13 -0.84 -8.16 4.02
N CYS A 14 0.50 -8.03 4.12
CA CYS A 14 1.29 -7.28 3.15
C CYS A 14 1.13 -7.84 1.74
N LEU A 15 1.26 -9.17 1.58
CA LEU A 15 1.10 -9.82 0.26
C LEU A 15 -0.29 -9.59 -0.32
N ILE A 16 -1.34 -9.76 0.48
CA ILE A 16 -2.73 -9.50 0.06
C ILE A 16 -2.90 -8.04 -0.38
N LEU A 17 -2.33 -7.11 0.39
CA LEU A 17 -2.40 -5.70 0.08
C LEU A 17 -1.66 -5.36 -1.23
N HIS A 18 -0.49 -5.95 -1.48
CA HIS A 18 0.28 -5.70 -2.71
C HIS A 18 -0.46 -6.20 -3.95
N ILE A 19 -1.04 -7.40 -3.89
CA ILE A 19 -1.81 -7.99 -5.00
C ILE A 19 -3.09 -7.18 -5.28
N THR A 20 -3.62 -6.49 -4.27
CA THR A 20 -4.81 -5.64 -4.43
C THR A 20 -4.45 -4.42 -5.28
N PRO A 21 -5.04 -4.24 -6.48
CA PRO A 21 -4.72 -3.10 -7.33
C PRO A 21 -5.05 -1.77 -6.66
N GLY A 22 -4.15 -0.81 -6.81
CA GLY A 22 -4.29 0.54 -6.31
C GLY A 22 -3.46 1.51 -7.14
N SER A 23 -3.37 2.78 -6.72
CA SER A 23 -2.64 3.83 -7.45
C SER A 23 -1.20 3.43 -7.78
N ASP A 24 -0.51 2.77 -6.85
CA ASP A 24 0.88 2.33 -7.05
C ASP A 24 0.99 1.29 -8.17
N THR A 25 0.12 0.26 -8.12
CA THR A 25 0.05 -0.79 -9.15
C THR A 25 -0.25 -0.19 -10.52
N MET A 26 -1.25 0.71 -10.58
CA MET A 26 -1.62 1.38 -11.82
C MET A 26 -0.52 2.28 -12.36
N TYR A 27 0.20 2.98 -11.48
CA TYR A 27 1.33 3.81 -11.87
C TYR A 27 2.48 2.97 -12.46
N ILE A 28 2.87 1.86 -11.78
CA ILE A 28 3.91 0.96 -12.27
C ILE A 28 3.51 0.36 -13.63
N LEU A 29 2.29 -0.16 -13.76
CA LEU A 29 1.78 -0.72 -15.01
C LEU A 29 1.81 0.31 -16.13
N GLY A 30 1.25 1.50 -15.91
CA GLY A 30 1.23 2.57 -16.91
C GLY A 30 2.62 2.96 -17.40
N LYS A 31 3.61 3.05 -16.50
CA LYS A 31 4.99 3.37 -16.84
C LYS A 31 5.73 2.21 -17.54
N SER A 32 5.46 0.98 -17.14
CA SER A 32 6.10 -0.21 -17.73
C SER A 32 5.55 -0.57 -19.10
N MET A 33 4.25 -0.32 -19.33
CA MET A 33 3.59 -0.59 -20.61
C MET A 33 3.95 0.45 -21.68
N SER A 34 4.23 1.69 -21.26
CA SER A 34 4.36 2.79 -22.23
C SER A 34 5.65 2.73 -23.05
N LYS A 35 6.77 2.10 -22.60
CA LYS A 35 7.99 2.03 -23.43
C LYS A 35 9.18 1.21 -22.97
N ASP A 36 9.46 1.09 -21.66
CA ASP A 36 10.81 0.65 -21.27
C ASP A 36 10.78 0.07 -19.87
N LYS A 37 11.34 -1.15 -19.74
CA LYS A 37 11.52 -1.80 -18.44
C LYS A 37 12.24 -0.90 -17.43
N LYS A 38 13.17 -0.06 -17.91
CA LYS A 38 13.89 0.92 -17.09
C LYS A 38 12.96 1.94 -16.45
N THR A 39 12.00 2.47 -17.22
CA THR A 39 11.00 3.41 -16.72
C THR A 39 10.09 2.77 -15.68
N GLY A 40 9.70 1.50 -15.88
CA GLY A 40 8.97 0.71 -14.89
C GLY A 40 9.76 0.54 -13.59
N VAL A 41 11.02 0.15 -13.67
CA VAL A 41 11.89 -0.01 -12.48
C VAL A 41 12.06 1.32 -11.74
N VAL A 42 12.28 2.43 -12.46
CA VAL A 42 12.41 3.75 -11.84
C VAL A 42 11.11 4.16 -11.14
N SER A 43 9.94 3.80 -11.68
CA SER A 43 8.65 4.04 -11.00
C SER A 43 8.55 3.27 -9.69
N VAL A 44 9.04 2.02 -9.66
CA VAL A 44 9.12 1.21 -8.43
C VAL A 44 10.03 1.85 -7.40
N LEU A 45 11.21 2.35 -7.80
CA LEU A 45 12.13 3.02 -6.89
C LEU A 45 11.49 4.26 -6.25
N GLY A 46 10.73 5.05 -7.02
CA GLY A 46 9.98 6.18 -6.48
C GLY A 46 8.96 5.73 -5.43
N ILE A 47 8.13 4.75 -5.76
CA ILE A 47 7.12 4.17 -4.85
C ILE A 47 7.78 3.63 -3.59
N SER A 48 8.87 2.88 -3.73
CA SER A 48 9.62 2.33 -2.59
C SER A 48 10.16 3.42 -1.66
N THR A 49 10.57 4.55 -2.21
CA THR A 49 10.95 5.71 -1.39
C THR A 49 9.77 6.28 -0.61
N GLY A 50 8.57 6.34 -1.21
CA GLY A 50 7.35 6.71 -0.49
C GLY A 50 7.04 5.76 0.68
N VAL A 51 7.23 4.45 0.49
CA VAL A 51 7.08 3.46 1.58
C VAL A 51 8.07 3.70 2.71
N LEU A 52 9.33 4.05 2.42
CA LEU A 52 10.31 4.41 3.46
C LEU A 52 9.88 5.66 4.22
N ILE A 53 9.32 6.66 3.54
CA ILE A 53 8.78 7.86 4.20
C ILE A 53 7.64 7.47 5.15
N HIS A 54 6.68 6.63 4.72
CA HIS A 54 5.64 6.12 5.61
C HIS A 54 6.20 5.35 6.80
N THR A 55 7.26 4.54 6.59
CA THR A 55 7.94 3.82 7.66
C THR A 55 8.52 4.77 8.71
N ILE A 56 9.23 5.81 8.27
CA ILE A 56 9.82 6.82 9.16
C ILE A 56 8.73 7.59 9.90
N LEU A 57 7.69 8.04 9.21
CA LEU A 57 6.58 8.75 9.83
C LEU A 57 5.84 7.88 10.86
N ALA A 58 5.63 6.59 10.58
CA ALA A 58 5.04 5.67 11.53
C ALA A 58 5.96 5.44 12.75
N ALA A 59 7.26 5.24 12.52
CA ALA A 59 8.22 5.04 13.60
C ALA A 59 8.32 6.25 14.52
N LEU A 60 8.37 7.47 13.99
CA LEU A 60 8.51 8.69 14.78
C LEU A 60 7.17 9.19 15.35
N GLY A 61 6.06 9.05 14.62
CA GLY A 61 4.76 9.57 15.02
C GLY A 61 3.93 8.58 15.83
N LEU A 62 3.68 7.39 15.30
CA LEU A 62 2.81 6.42 15.95
C LEU A 62 3.43 5.79 17.20
N SER A 63 4.74 5.62 17.23
CA SER A 63 5.42 5.12 18.43
C SER A 63 5.13 6.02 19.65
N VAL A 64 5.08 7.33 19.45
CA VAL A 64 4.76 8.30 20.50
C VAL A 64 3.28 8.22 20.90
N ILE A 65 2.38 8.08 19.91
CA ILE A 65 0.94 7.96 20.15
C ILE A 65 0.62 6.69 20.96
N LEU A 66 1.19 5.55 20.56
CA LEU A 66 1.02 4.28 21.28
C LEU A 66 1.55 4.34 22.70
N ALA A 67 2.71 4.97 22.90
CA ALA A 67 3.33 5.08 24.22
C ALA A 67 2.58 6.05 25.15
N LYS A 68 1.85 7.02 24.64
CA LYS A 68 1.26 8.10 25.44
C LYS A 68 -0.25 8.06 25.58
N SER A 69 -0.98 7.42 24.64
CA SER A 69 -2.46 7.49 24.65
C SER A 69 -3.13 6.35 23.90
N ALA A 70 -3.67 5.38 24.63
CA ALA A 70 -4.54 4.33 24.07
C ALA A 70 -5.80 4.92 23.39
N THR A 71 -6.32 6.03 23.92
CA THR A 71 -7.48 6.73 23.33
C THR A 71 -7.14 7.31 21.96
N ALA A 72 -6.00 8.01 21.82
CA ALA A 72 -5.57 8.57 20.55
C ALA A 72 -5.33 7.47 19.51
N PHE A 73 -4.74 6.35 19.92
CA PHE A 73 -4.59 5.19 19.05
C PHE A 73 -5.94 4.62 18.59
N ASN A 74 -6.92 4.47 19.50
CA ASN A 74 -8.24 3.98 19.15
C ASN A 74 -8.96 4.91 18.16
N ILE A 75 -8.82 6.23 18.31
CA ILE A 75 -9.36 7.20 17.36
C ILE A 75 -8.77 6.97 15.97
N VAL A 76 -7.43 6.88 15.85
CA VAL A 76 -6.75 6.61 14.57
C VAL A 76 -7.22 5.28 13.97
N LYS A 77 -7.32 4.23 14.79
CA LYS A 77 -7.79 2.91 14.37
C LYS A 77 -9.21 2.95 13.81
N TYR A 78 -10.16 3.56 14.54
CA TYR A 78 -11.55 3.62 14.08
C TYR A 78 -11.73 4.50 12.85
N MET A 79 -11.04 5.63 12.78
CA MET A 79 -11.03 6.47 11.58
C MET A 79 -10.45 5.73 10.37
N GLY A 80 -9.34 5.03 10.56
CA GLY A 80 -8.71 4.21 9.52
C GLY A 80 -9.62 3.08 9.03
N ALA A 81 -10.29 2.38 9.96
CA ALA A 81 -11.25 1.32 9.63
C ALA A 81 -12.43 1.87 8.82
N ALA A 82 -13.05 2.96 9.28
CA ALA A 82 -14.17 3.61 8.59
C ALA A 82 -13.77 4.06 7.18
N TYR A 83 -12.58 4.62 7.03
CA TYR A 83 -12.09 5.07 5.74
C TYR A 83 -11.78 3.90 4.79
N LEU A 84 -11.21 2.79 5.29
CA LEU A 84 -11.00 1.58 4.47
C LEU A 84 -12.32 1.00 3.98
N VAL A 85 -13.35 0.94 4.82
CA VAL A 85 -14.69 0.50 4.43
C VAL A 85 -15.28 1.46 3.37
N TYR A 86 -15.17 2.77 3.59
CA TYR A 86 -15.59 3.78 2.61
C TYR A 86 -14.89 3.61 1.27
N MET A 87 -13.55 3.47 1.27
CA MET A 87 -12.79 3.22 0.05
C MET A 87 -13.20 1.93 -0.65
N GLY A 88 -13.45 0.88 0.12
CA GLY A 88 -13.91 -0.40 -0.40
C GLY A 88 -15.25 -0.27 -1.13
N ILE A 89 -16.23 0.36 -0.49
CA ILE A 89 -17.54 0.63 -1.09
C ILE A 89 -17.40 1.49 -2.34
N LYS A 90 -16.64 2.59 -2.26
CA LYS A 90 -16.38 3.49 -3.39
C LYS A 90 -15.77 2.73 -4.57
N THR A 91 -14.77 1.87 -4.32
CA THR A 91 -14.07 1.10 -5.37
C THR A 91 -15.00 0.07 -6.03
N ILE A 92 -15.94 -0.53 -5.29
CA ILE A 92 -16.94 -1.46 -5.84
C ILE A 92 -17.95 -0.71 -6.73
N LEU A 93 -18.34 0.48 -6.31
CA LEU A 93 -19.35 1.29 -7.03
C LEU A 93 -18.76 2.08 -8.19
N ASP A 94 -17.44 2.30 -8.21
CA ASP A 94 -16.79 3.06 -9.28
C ASP A 94 -16.82 2.27 -10.59
N LYS A 95 -17.45 2.88 -11.60
CA LYS A 95 -17.57 2.30 -12.94
C LYS A 95 -16.40 2.67 -13.86
N LYS A 96 -15.46 3.48 -13.37
CA LYS A 96 -14.31 3.91 -14.17
C LYS A 96 -13.36 2.76 -14.39
N ASP A 97 -12.84 2.66 -15.62
CA ASP A 97 -11.77 1.74 -15.91
C ASP A 97 -10.54 2.10 -15.09
N LEU A 98 -10.01 1.12 -14.35
CA LEU A 98 -8.77 1.27 -13.57
C LEU A 98 -7.57 1.56 -14.49
N PHE A 99 -7.68 1.22 -15.78
CA PHE A 99 -6.64 1.43 -16.76
C PHE A 99 -6.87 2.75 -17.49
N ILE A 100 -6.32 3.85 -16.99
CA ILE A 100 -6.25 5.12 -17.71
C ILE A 100 -5.21 4.95 -18.81
N LYS A 101 -5.66 5.00 -20.07
CA LYS A 101 -4.74 5.16 -21.21
C LYS A 101 -4.11 6.56 -21.09
N ASP A 102 -2.84 6.59 -20.72
CA ASP A 102 -2.06 7.84 -20.76
C ASP A 102 -1.82 8.17 -22.24
N GLU A 103 -2.70 8.99 -22.84
CA GLU A 103 -2.72 9.28 -24.29
C GLU A 103 -1.54 10.12 -24.77
N LYS A 104 -0.75 10.68 -23.87
CA LYS A 104 0.41 11.51 -24.26
C LYS A 104 1.72 10.74 -24.09
N LYS A 105 2.27 10.30 -25.21
CA LYS A 105 3.60 9.70 -25.36
C LYS A 105 4.75 10.72 -25.16
N GLU A 106 4.69 11.60 -24.20
CA GLU A 106 5.83 12.44 -23.87
C GLU A 106 6.93 11.61 -23.20
N LYS A 107 8.17 11.75 -23.67
CA LYS A 107 9.36 11.17 -23.05
C LYS A 107 9.62 11.91 -21.74
N LYS A 108 8.93 11.53 -20.67
CA LYS A 108 9.22 12.08 -19.35
C LYS A 108 10.62 11.67 -18.92
N LYS A 109 11.37 12.60 -18.33
CA LYS A 109 12.69 12.31 -17.77
C LYS A 109 12.55 11.30 -16.63
N LEU A 110 13.49 10.34 -16.50
CA LEU A 110 13.45 9.32 -15.46
C LEU A 110 13.32 9.92 -14.04
N LYS A 111 13.90 11.11 -13.83
CA LYS A 111 13.76 11.86 -12.58
C LYS A 111 12.31 12.21 -12.28
N GLU A 112 11.54 12.63 -13.29
CA GLU A 112 10.11 12.96 -13.13
C GLU A 112 9.29 11.70 -12.79
N VAL A 113 9.60 10.58 -13.44
CA VAL A 113 8.95 9.30 -13.16
C VAL A 113 9.20 8.88 -11.70
N TYR A 114 10.43 9.00 -11.22
CA TYR A 114 10.79 8.70 -9.85
C TYR A 114 9.98 9.55 -8.85
N PHE A 115 10.02 10.88 -8.99
CA PHE A 115 9.30 11.77 -8.07
C PHE A 115 7.79 11.61 -8.14
N GLN A 116 7.22 11.40 -9.34
CA GLN A 116 5.80 11.10 -9.46
C GLN A 116 5.43 9.79 -8.74
N GLY A 117 6.25 8.73 -8.86
CA GLY A 117 6.05 7.48 -8.14
C GLY A 117 6.10 7.68 -6.63
N MET A 118 7.07 8.43 -6.13
CA MET A 118 7.20 8.77 -4.71
C MET A 118 5.95 9.50 -4.20
N ILE A 119 5.51 10.55 -4.88
CA ILE A 119 4.32 11.31 -4.52
C ILE A 119 3.06 10.44 -4.61
N THR A 120 2.94 9.61 -5.64
CA THR A 120 1.81 8.67 -5.80
C THR A 120 1.68 7.78 -4.57
N ASN A 121 2.79 7.24 -4.06
CA ASN A 121 2.78 6.37 -2.88
C ASN A 121 2.52 7.16 -1.58
N ILE A 122 3.16 8.32 -1.38
CA ILE A 122 2.94 9.17 -0.20
C ILE A 122 1.45 9.55 -0.08
N LEU A 123 0.83 9.90 -1.20
CA LEU A 123 -0.59 10.27 -1.27
C LEU A 123 -1.51 9.06 -1.42
N ASN A 124 -0.97 7.83 -1.45
CA ASN A 124 -1.78 6.63 -1.57
C ASN A 124 -2.50 6.33 -0.24
N PRO A 125 -3.82 6.54 -0.17
CA PRO A 125 -4.55 6.36 1.07
C PRO A 125 -4.54 4.91 1.56
N LYS A 126 -4.39 3.94 0.66
CA LYS A 126 -4.26 2.52 1.01
C LYS A 126 -3.00 2.28 1.85
N VAL A 127 -1.87 2.81 1.42
CA VAL A 127 -0.59 2.65 2.11
C VAL A 127 -0.58 3.46 3.40
N ALA A 128 -1.02 4.71 3.36
CA ALA A 128 -1.11 5.57 4.54
C ALA A 128 -1.92 4.91 5.66
N LEU A 129 -3.09 4.36 5.35
CA LEU A 129 -3.94 3.70 6.35
C LEU A 129 -3.36 2.37 6.84
N PHE A 130 -2.69 1.62 5.96
CA PHE A 130 -1.98 0.43 6.40
C PHE A 130 -0.92 0.77 7.45
N PHE A 131 -0.13 1.79 7.21
CA PHE A 131 0.87 2.24 8.17
C PHE A 131 0.25 2.86 9.43
N LEU A 132 -0.78 3.68 9.30
CA LEU A 132 -1.37 4.39 10.43
C LEU A 132 -2.21 3.50 11.34
N ALA A 133 -3.02 2.61 10.78
CA ALA A 133 -4.04 1.90 11.53
C ALA A 133 -3.76 0.39 11.64
N PHE A 134 -3.13 -0.22 10.64
CA PHE A 134 -2.93 -1.67 10.59
C PHE A 134 -1.59 -2.11 11.17
N LEU A 135 -0.49 -1.49 10.78
CA LEU A 135 0.85 -1.86 11.24
C LEU A 135 1.01 -1.87 12.77
N PRO A 136 0.47 -0.90 13.54
CA PRO A 136 0.62 -0.89 15.00
C PRO A 136 0.02 -2.09 15.71
N GLN A 137 -0.93 -2.81 15.10
CA GLN A 137 -1.55 -4.00 15.70
C GLN A 137 -0.60 -5.19 15.84
N PHE A 138 0.54 -5.12 15.15
CA PHE A 138 1.60 -6.12 15.19
C PHE A 138 2.75 -5.71 16.12
N ILE A 139 2.50 -4.72 16.97
CA ILE A 139 3.46 -4.26 17.97
C ILE A 139 2.90 -4.55 19.36
N ASP A 140 3.73 -5.15 20.21
CA ASP A 140 3.38 -5.44 21.59
C ASP A 140 3.11 -4.11 22.32
N VAL A 141 2.01 -4.05 23.07
CA VAL A 141 1.65 -2.86 23.87
C VAL A 141 2.68 -2.58 24.97
N ASN A 142 3.36 -3.62 25.48
CA ASN A 142 4.44 -3.54 26.44
C ASN A 142 5.82 -3.42 25.78
N ASN A 143 5.85 -2.95 24.52
CA ASN A 143 7.07 -2.82 23.75
C ASN A 143 8.11 -1.95 24.46
N LYS A 144 9.27 -2.53 24.76
CA LYS A 144 10.43 -1.84 25.37
C LYS A 144 11.50 -1.41 24.37
N TYR A 145 11.27 -1.69 23.08
CA TYR A 145 12.25 -1.44 21.99
C TYR A 145 11.97 -0.15 21.22
N GLY A 146 11.09 0.73 21.74
CA GLY A 146 10.78 2.02 21.13
C GLY A 146 10.31 1.92 19.68
N VAL A 147 11.06 2.52 18.77
CA VAL A 147 10.73 2.59 17.33
C VAL A 147 11.11 1.33 16.53
N ILE A 148 11.92 0.44 17.11
CA ILE A 148 12.49 -0.72 16.39
C ILE A 148 11.42 -1.60 15.73
N PRO A 149 10.30 -2.00 16.38
CA PRO A 149 9.29 -2.82 15.72
C PRO A 149 8.64 -2.13 14.53
N PHE A 150 8.46 -0.79 14.58
CA PHE A 150 7.95 -0.02 13.43
C PHE A 150 8.88 -0.09 12.23
N LEU A 151 10.19 0.06 12.47
CA LEU A 151 11.20 -0.02 11.42
C LEU A 151 11.30 -1.43 10.83
N LEU A 152 11.25 -2.49 11.66
CA LEU A 152 11.28 -3.87 11.20
C LEU A 152 10.07 -4.21 10.33
N LEU A 153 8.87 -3.84 10.77
CA LEU A 153 7.64 -4.07 10.01
C LEU A 153 7.63 -3.22 8.74
N GLY A 154 8.02 -1.96 8.82
CA GLY A 154 8.10 -1.05 7.67
C GLY A 154 9.14 -1.52 6.64
N LEU A 155 10.30 -2.02 7.07
CA LEU A 155 11.32 -2.59 6.20
C LEU A 155 10.81 -3.89 5.54
N SER A 156 10.10 -4.74 6.27
CA SER A 156 9.46 -5.93 5.71
C SER A 156 8.45 -5.57 4.63
N PHE A 157 7.63 -4.53 4.86
CA PHE A 157 6.70 -4.00 3.86
C PHE A 157 7.43 -3.42 2.65
N PHE A 158 8.51 -2.66 2.87
CA PHE A 158 9.35 -2.10 1.81
C PHE A 158 9.93 -3.19 0.90
N ILE A 159 10.51 -4.23 1.49
CA ILE A 159 11.11 -5.33 0.73
C ILE A 159 10.04 -6.04 -0.11
N THR A 160 8.93 -6.44 0.50
CA THR A 160 7.85 -7.16 -0.19
C THR A 160 7.19 -6.32 -1.26
N SER A 161 6.95 -5.02 -1.01
CA SER A 161 6.40 -4.07 -1.97
C SER A 161 7.35 -3.84 -3.16
N SER A 162 8.64 -3.68 -2.88
CA SER A 162 9.65 -3.47 -3.94
C SER A 162 9.79 -4.69 -4.81
N LEU A 163 9.85 -5.89 -4.22
CA LEU A 163 9.91 -7.15 -4.99
C LEU A 163 8.67 -7.33 -5.86
N TYR A 164 7.47 -7.14 -5.29
CA TYR A 164 6.22 -7.18 -6.05
C TYR A 164 6.22 -6.17 -7.20
N GLY A 165 6.62 -4.93 -6.93
CA GLY A 165 6.68 -3.86 -7.93
C GLY A 165 7.66 -4.17 -9.07
N ILE A 166 8.85 -4.72 -8.77
CA ILE A 166 9.84 -5.12 -9.77
C ILE A 166 9.27 -6.24 -10.65
N VAL A 167 8.69 -7.28 -10.04
CA VAL A 167 8.04 -8.37 -10.80
C VAL A 167 6.96 -7.79 -11.70
N LEU A 168 6.10 -6.93 -11.17
CA LEU A 168 5.05 -6.28 -11.93
C LEU A 168 5.63 -5.46 -13.11
N ALA A 169 6.68 -4.66 -12.87
CA ALA A 169 7.31 -3.82 -13.90
C ALA A 169 7.94 -4.67 -15.03
N LEU A 170 8.57 -5.78 -14.70
CA LEU A 170 9.24 -6.66 -15.67
C LEU A 170 8.23 -7.43 -16.54
N PHE A 171 7.10 -7.82 -15.97
CA PHE A 171 6.08 -8.62 -16.65
C PHE A 171 4.91 -7.80 -17.19
N ALA A 172 4.86 -6.50 -16.91
CA ALA A 172 3.78 -5.60 -17.34
C ALA A 172 3.58 -5.61 -18.86
N SER A 173 4.66 -5.66 -19.65
CA SER A 173 4.59 -5.68 -21.11
C SER A 173 3.92 -6.94 -21.65
N SER A 174 4.13 -8.08 -20.98
CA SER A 174 3.49 -9.35 -21.33
C SER A 174 2.04 -9.42 -20.83
N ALA A 175 1.75 -8.80 -19.70
CA ALA A 175 0.41 -8.75 -19.12
C ALA A 175 -0.48 -7.70 -19.82
N ALA A 176 0.11 -6.68 -20.44
CA ALA A 176 -0.58 -5.57 -21.07
C ALA A 176 -1.56 -6.01 -22.16
N GLY A 177 -1.14 -6.94 -23.04
CA GLY A 177 -1.99 -7.47 -24.10
C GLY A 177 -3.22 -8.18 -23.56
N VAL A 178 -3.03 -9.00 -22.53
CA VAL A 178 -4.09 -9.82 -21.92
C VAL A 178 -5.09 -8.97 -21.12
N ILE A 179 -4.60 -7.92 -20.44
CA ILE A 179 -5.42 -7.07 -19.57
C ILE A 179 -6.16 -6.00 -20.38
N ALA A 180 -5.52 -5.41 -21.41
CA ALA A 180 -6.12 -4.38 -22.25
C ALA A 180 -7.27 -4.90 -23.15
N GLU A 181 -7.25 -6.19 -23.54
CA GLU A 181 -8.26 -6.79 -24.40
C GLU A 181 -9.55 -7.20 -23.64
N LYS A 182 -9.51 -7.35 -22.32
CA LYS A 182 -10.67 -7.76 -21.53
C LYS A 182 -11.28 -6.57 -20.78
N SER A 183 -12.23 -5.87 -21.40
CA SER A 183 -12.98 -4.77 -20.77
C SER A 183 -13.67 -5.15 -19.43
N GLY A 184 -13.85 -6.44 -19.14
CA GLY A 184 -14.37 -6.94 -17.87
C GLY A 184 -13.36 -7.10 -16.76
N ALA A 185 -12.06 -7.25 -17.07
CA ALA A 185 -11.02 -7.52 -16.08
C ALA A 185 -10.86 -6.35 -15.08
N SER A 186 -10.90 -5.11 -15.56
CA SER A 186 -10.84 -3.90 -14.74
C SER A 186 -11.96 -3.84 -13.69
N LYS A 187 -13.19 -4.18 -14.09
CA LYS A 187 -14.35 -4.19 -13.17
C LYS A 187 -14.23 -5.27 -12.11
N VAL A 188 -13.79 -6.48 -12.50
CA VAL A 188 -13.58 -7.58 -11.54
C VAL A 188 -12.48 -7.21 -10.55
N MET A 189 -11.36 -6.67 -11.02
CA MET A 189 -10.27 -6.20 -10.17
C MET A 189 -10.72 -5.11 -9.19
N GLY A 190 -11.55 -4.16 -9.63
CA GLY A 190 -12.14 -3.15 -8.78
C GLY A 190 -12.99 -3.75 -7.65
N LYS A 191 -13.88 -4.70 -7.99
CA LYS A 191 -14.73 -5.38 -6.99
C LYS A 191 -13.89 -6.17 -5.98
N VAL A 192 -12.91 -6.94 -6.43
CA VAL A 192 -12.00 -7.71 -5.55
C VAL A 192 -11.23 -6.77 -4.63
N SER A 193 -10.67 -5.68 -5.17
CA SER A 193 -9.96 -4.67 -4.37
C SER A 193 -10.85 -4.05 -3.31
N GLY A 194 -12.09 -3.69 -3.68
CA GLY A 194 -13.05 -3.12 -2.75
C GLY A 194 -13.44 -4.08 -1.64
N CYS A 195 -13.67 -5.37 -1.95
CA CYS A 195 -13.91 -6.40 -0.94
C CYS A 195 -12.73 -6.54 0.03
N ILE A 196 -11.49 -6.51 -0.48
CA ILE A 196 -10.29 -6.60 0.36
C ILE A 196 -10.19 -5.37 1.29
N TYR A 197 -10.47 -4.15 0.80
CA TYR A 197 -10.47 -2.96 1.65
C TYR A 197 -11.52 -3.04 2.76
N ILE A 198 -12.74 -3.51 2.46
CA ILE A 198 -13.79 -3.73 3.47
C ILE A 198 -13.32 -4.78 4.48
N PHE A 199 -12.77 -5.90 4.02
CA PHE A 199 -12.25 -6.95 4.90
C PHE A 199 -11.15 -6.43 5.84
N LEU A 200 -10.18 -5.67 5.32
CA LEU A 200 -9.13 -5.06 6.13
C LEU A 200 -9.71 -4.06 7.14
N GLY A 201 -10.65 -3.21 6.74
CA GLY A 201 -11.32 -2.28 7.63
C GLY A 201 -12.07 -2.96 8.76
N LEU A 202 -12.83 -4.02 8.47
CA LEU A 202 -13.53 -4.83 9.48
C LEU A 202 -12.58 -5.60 10.38
N SER A 203 -11.46 -6.09 9.85
CA SER A 203 -10.41 -6.76 10.62
C SER A 203 -9.78 -5.80 11.64
N LEU A 204 -9.60 -4.53 11.27
CA LEU A 204 -9.16 -3.47 12.17
C LEU A 204 -10.10 -3.30 13.38
N LEU A 205 -11.41 -3.34 13.15
CA LEU A 205 -12.39 -3.19 14.25
C LEU A 205 -12.33 -4.34 15.25
N LYS A 206 -12.04 -5.57 14.77
CA LYS A 206 -11.92 -6.76 15.62
C LYS A 206 -10.61 -6.84 16.40
N ALA A 207 -9.57 -6.16 15.95
CA ALA A 207 -8.28 -6.16 16.62
C ALA A 207 -8.40 -5.45 17.97
N LYS A 208 -8.33 -6.24 19.05
CA LYS A 208 -8.24 -5.74 20.42
C LYS A 208 -6.78 -5.43 20.72
N LEU A 209 -6.48 -4.22 21.16
CA LEU A 209 -5.27 -4.00 21.93
C LEU A 209 -5.42 -4.90 23.17
N LYS A 210 -4.56 -5.89 23.31
CA LYS A 210 -4.40 -6.57 24.60
C LYS A 210 -3.72 -5.57 25.53
N ILE A 211 -4.55 -4.76 26.20
CA ILE A 211 -4.16 -3.91 27.33
C ILE A 211 -3.86 -4.84 28.50
#